data_43530c032ab615bd7de001f2b24a2a3e
#
_entry.id   43530c032ab615bd7de001f2b24a2a3e
#
_cell.length_a   1.000
_cell.length_b   1.000
_cell.length_c   1.000
_cell.angle_alpha   90.00
_cell.angle_beta   90.00
_cell.angle_gamma   90.00
#
_symmetry.space_group_name_H-M   'P 1'
#
loop_
_entity.id
_entity.type
_entity.pdbx_description
1 polymer ?
#
loop_
_entity_poly.entity_id
_entity_poly.type
_entity_poly.pdbx_seq_one_letter_code
_entity_poly.pdbx_strand_id
1 'polypeptide(L)'
;MKRLLPILCCCLLLVGCARSEGETALVSINVGKADCHLLYVGESLYMIDTGTVESWGMVSRALTILGIKHLDGVILTHTDKDHAGGIQALASSSVAVDAWYSSRYYTDVKESKHPAVLAAAMRGEEVVWLQAGDTLPVADGTLRVLGPVRMDEEKENNNSVVLRLDTAAGSILLTGDMEKKAEEAMMDVTELSPVTVLKVGHHGENDATGEAFATAVRPQVAVISTSTAEEEDTPAPRVLELLESLGAQIVQTQHVDGAVRI
;
A
#
# COMPACT_ATOMS: atom_id res chain seq x y z
N MET A 1 -28.93 -15.73 12.20
CA MET A 1 -28.00 -16.75 11.72
C MET A 1 -26.95 -16.03 10.87
N LYS A 2 -25.80 -15.70 11.46
CA LYS A 2 -24.69 -15.06 10.77
C LYS A 2 -24.01 -16.11 9.89
N ARG A 3 -24.05 -15.94 8.57
CA ARG A 3 -23.27 -16.77 7.66
C ARG A 3 -21.80 -16.32 7.79
N LEU A 4 -21.01 -17.11 8.52
CA LEU A 4 -19.55 -17.05 8.46
C LEU A 4 -19.17 -17.46 7.04
N LEU A 5 -18.68 -16.50 6.24
CA LEU A 5 -17.93 -16.83 5.04
C LEU A 5 -16.67 -17.57 5.49
N PRO A 6 -16.37 -18.76 4.95
CA PRO A 6 -15.10 -19.41 5.26
C PRO A 6 -13.99 -18.59 4.62
N ILE A 7 -13.20 -17.94 5.47
CA ILE A 7 -11.94 -17.36 5.04
C ILE A 7 -11.02 -18.53 4.77
N LEU A 8 -10.77 -18.74 3.51
CA LEU A 8 -9.72 -19.63 3.05
C LEU A 8 -8.39 -18.90 3.32
N CYS A 9 -7.86 -19.07 4.55
CA CYS A 9 -6.47 -18.78 4.85
C CYS A 9 -5.64 -19.78 4.04
N CYS A 10 -5.46 -19.48 2.74
CA CYS A 10 -4.53 -20.22 1.92
C CYS A 10 -3.12 -19.80 2.31
N CYS A 11 -2.45 -20.62 3.13
CA CYS A 11 -1.01 -20.73 3.04
C CYS A 11 -0.73 -21.05 1.57
N LEU A 12 -0.41 -20.04 0.77
CA LEU A 12 -0.13 -20.22 -0.64
C LEU A 12 1.15 -21.02 -0.78
N LEU A 13 1.00 -22.31 -1.00
CA LEU A 13 1.85 -23.01 -1.94
C LEU A 13 1.63 -22.26 -3.27
N LEU A 14 2.56 -21.36 -3.62
CA LEU A 14 2.56 -20.59 -4.87
C LEU A 14 2.71 -21.56 -6.05
N VAL A 15 1.64 -22.23 -6.41
CA VAL A 15 1.48 -22.80 -7.73
C VAL A 15 1.07 -21.64 -8.61
N GLY A 16 1.85 -21.30 -9.63
CA GLY A 16 1.62 -20.20 -10.54
C GLY A 16 0.18 -20.22 -11.04
N CYS A 17 -0.66 -19.40 -10.43
CA CYS A 17 -2.02 -19.15 -10.92
C CYS A 17 -1.89 -18.16 -12.07
N ALA A 18 -2.32 -18.58 -13.25
CA ALA A 18 -2.61 -17.66 -14.33
C ALA A 18 -3.57 -16.57 -13.81
N ARG A 19 -3.28 -15.30 -14.17
CA ARG A 19 -4.22 -14.18 -13.91
C ARG A 19 -5.62 -14.61 -14.38
N SER A 20 -6.61 -14.50 -13.51
CA SER A 20 -8.01 -14.61 -13.93
C SER A 20 -8.45 -13.24 -14.47
N GLU A 21 -9.08 -13.22 -15.63
CA GLU A 21 -9.70 -11.99 -16.16
C GLU A 21 -10.67 -11.41 -15.09
N GLY A 22 -10.58 -10.10 -14.83
CA GLY A 22 -11.44 -9.41 -13.87
C GLY A 22 -11.06 -9.54 -12.40
N GLU A 23 -9.86 -10.03 -12.08
CA GLU A 23 -9.43 -10.21 -10.69
C GLU A 23 -9.07 -8.90 -10.00
N THR A 24 -9.66 -8.67 -8.80
CA THR A 24 -9.26 -7.59 -7.87
C THR A 24 -8.63 -8.24 -6.64
N ALA A 25 -7.38 -7.89 -6.33
CA ALA A 25 -6.69 -8.42 -5.16
C ALA A 25 -5.57 -7.49 -4.68
N LEU A 26 -5.33 -7.49 -3.38
CA LEU A 26 -4.15 -6.91 -2.76
C LEU A 26 -3.22 -8.05 -2.31
N VAL A 27 -1.99 -8.05 -2.80
CA VAL A 27 -0.93 -8.94 -2.32
C VAL A 27 0.06 -8.12 -1.51
N SER A 28 0.13 -8.36 -0.21
CA SER A 28 1.08 -7.70 0.68
C SER A 28 2.25 -8.63 0.95
N ILE A 29 3.44 -8.20 0.57
CA ILE A 29 4.68 -8.98 0.73
C ILE A 29 5.20 -8.73 2.15
N ASN A 30 5.57 -9.81 2.86
CA ASN A 30 6.24 -9.68 4.14
C ASN A 30 7.67 -9.19 3.93
N VAL A 31 7.91 -7.93 4.19
CA VAL A 31 9.20 -7.23 4.07
C VAL A 31 9.69 -6.67 5.41
N GLY A 32 9.14 -7.19 6.51
CA GLY A 32 9.38 -6.67 7.86
C GLY A 32 8.45 -5.50 8.19
N LYS A 33 8.92 -4.56 9.02
CA LYS A 33 8.24 -3.27 9.26
C LYS A 33 8.53 -2.33 8.10
N ALA A 34 7.90 -2.62 6.95
CA ALA A 34 8.06 -1.89 5.70
C ALA A 34 6.89 -2.22 4.76
N ASP A 35 6.68 -1.43 3.71
CA ASP A 35 5.59 -1.64 2.78
C ASP A 35 6.07 -2.10 1.39
N CYS A 36 5.45 -3.15 0.90
CA CYS A 36 5.51 -3.53 -0.50
C CYS A 36 4.24 -4.31 -0.86
N HIS A 37 3.42 -3.72 -1.71
CA HIS A 37 2.13 -4.29 -2.10
C HIS A 37 2.01 -4.40 -3.62
N LEU A 38 1.30 -5.42 -4.08
CA LEU A 38 0.89 -5.58 -5.46
C LEU A 38 -0.63 -5.46 -5.54
N LEU A 39 -1.12 -4.50 -6.29
CA LEU A 39 -2.54 -4.24 -6.50
C LEU A 39 -2.93 -4.76 -7.89
N TYR A 40 -3.71 -5.83 -7.92
CA TYR A 40 -4.30 -6.41 -9.11
C TYR A 40 -5.67 -5.80 -9.36
N VAL A 41 -5.93 -5.29 -10.57
CA VAL A 41 -7.21 -4.69 -10.96
C VAL A 41 -7.51 -5.12 -12.39
N GLY A 42 -8.19 -6.25 -12.56
CA GLY A 42 -8.35 -6.87 -13.87
C GLY A 42 -6.99 -7.25 -14.46
N GLU A 43 -6.68 -6.69 -15.63
CA GLU A 43 -5.37 -6.89 -16.26
C GLU A 43 -4.30 -5.91 -15.77
N SER A 44 -4.69 -4.87 -15.02
CA SER A 44 -3.73 -3.90 -14.49
C SER A 44 -3.03 -4.43 -13.24
N LEU A 45 -1.74 -4.09 -13.10
CA LEU A 45 -0.92 -4.45 -11.96
C LEU A 45 -0.04 -3.27 -11.54
N TYR A 46 -0.29 -2.79 -10.34
CA TYR A 46 0.53 -1.76 -9.71
C TYR A 46 1.34 -2.32 -8.56
N MET A 47 2.57 -1.83 -8.39
CA MET A 47 3.33 -2.00 -7.16
C MET A 47 3.21 -0.71 -6.34
N ILE A 48 2.83 -0.83 -5.07
CA ILE A 48 2.76 0.28 -4.12
C ILE A 48 3.85 0.05 -3.08
N ASP A 49 4.80 0.97 -3.04
CA ASP A 49 6.04 0.91 -2.27
C ASP A 49 6.92 -0.31 -2.60
N THR A 50 8.14 -0.32 -2.12
CA THR A 50 9.17 -1.28 -2.54
C THR A 50 9.94 -1.90 -1.39
N GLY A 51 9.52 -1.63 -0.14
CA GLY A 51 10.23 -2.06 1.05
C GLY A 51 11.56 -1.36 1.27
N THR A 52 12.37 -1.92 2.16
CA THR A 52 13.73 -1.46 2.44
C THR A 52 14.74 -1.97 1.40
N VAL A 53 15.95 -1.43 1.41
CA VAL A 53 17.08 -1.96 0.63
C VAL A 53 17.37 -3.43 1.00
N GLU A 54 17.33 -3.73 2.29
CA GLU A 54 17.61 -5.05 2.86
C GLU A 54 16.53 -6.07 2.48
N SER A 55 15.27 -5.65 2.41
CA SER A 55 14.13 -6.52 2.08
C SER A 55 13.97 -6.77 0.58
N TRP A 56 14.73 -6.09 -0.30
CA TRP A 56 14.62 -6.25 -1.74
C TRP A 56 14.74 -7.72 -2.23
N GLY A 57 15.57 -8.52 -1.56
CA GLY A 57 15.68 -9.94 -1.88
C GLY A 57 14.37 -10.71 -1.74
N MET A 58 13.53 -10.34 -0.74
CA MET A 58 12.19 -10.92 -0.55
C MET A 58 11.22 -10.44 -1.63
N VAL A 59 11.24 -9.15 -1.97
CA VAL A 59 10.43 -8.56 -3.04
C VAL A 59 10.76 -9.22 -4.38
N SER A 60 12.04 -9.26 -4.76
CA SER A 60 12.50 -9.87 -6.02
C SER A 60 12.11 -11.35 -6.13
N ARG A 61 12.22 -12.10 -5.02
CA ARG A 61 11.76 -13.49 -4.95
C ARG A 61 10.25 -13.60 -5.15
N ALA A 62 9.46 -12.75 -4.49
CA ALA A 62 8.00 -12.74 -4.65
C ALA A 62 7.60 -12.46 -6.10
N LEU A 63 8.19 -11.44 -6.74
CA LEU A 63 7.96 -11.12 -8.15
C LEU A 63 8.28 -12.31 -9.07
N THR A 64 9.41 -13.00 -8.80
CA THR A 64 9.82 -14.18 -9.56
C THR A 64 8.82 -15.33 -9.42
N ILE A 65 8.38 -15.64 -8.19
CA ILE A 65 7.44 -16.73 -7.92
C ILE A 65 6.07 -16.43 -8.54
N LEU A 66 5.63 -15.17 -8.48
CA LEU A 66 4.37 -14.70 -9.08
C LEU A 66 4.47 -14.56 -10.62
N GLY A 67 5.66 -14.74 -11.20
CA GLY A 67 5.89 -14.63 -12.64
C GLY A 67 5.74 -13.20 -13.18
N ILE A 68 5.91 -12.19 -12.32
CA ILE A 68 5.73 -10.78 -12.68
C ILE A 68 6.95 -10.31 -13.46
N LYS A 69 6.71 -9.88 -14.69
CA LYS A 69 7.71 -9.32 -15.61
C LYS A 69 7.38 -7.90 -16.05
N HIS A 70 6.18 -7.42 -15.71
CA HIS A 70 5.66 -6.13 -16.10
C HIS A 70 4.75 -5.58 -15.01
N LEU A 71 4.84 -4.26 -14.78
CA LEU A 71 4.00 -3.46 -13.92
C LEU A 71 3.46 -2.28 -14.73
N ASP A 72 2.17 -2.03 -14.68
CA ASP A 72 1.56 -0.82 -15.28
C ASP A 72 2.00 0.45 -14.56
N GLY A 73 2.43 0.32 -13.32
CA GLY A 73 3.07 1.40 -12.59
C GLY A 73 3.62 1.01 -11.25
N VAL A 74 4.53 1.85 -10.78
CA VAL A 74 5.06 1.83 -9.41
C VAL A 74 4.66 3.12 -8.73
N ILE A 75 4.00 3.02 -7.59
CA ILE A 75 3.52 4.15 -6.82
C ILE A 75 4.30 4.19 -5.52
N LEU A 76 5.13 5.21 -5.37
CA LEU A 76 5.82 5.49 -4.11
C LEU A 76 4.93 6.40 -3.28
N THR A 77 4.48 5.93 -2.11
CA THR A 77 3.58 6.70 -1.25
C THR A 77 4.27 7.93 -0.68
N HIS A 78 5.48 7.77 -0.15
CA HIS A 78 6.35 8.83 0.36
C HIS A 78 7.82 8.39 0.30
N THR A 79 8.75 9.19 0.85
CA THR A 79 10.18 9.01 0.58
C THR A 79 10.93 8.20 1.63
N ASP A 80 10.28 7.72 2.68
CA ASP A 80 10.92 6.98 3.75
C ASP A 80 11.51 5.64 3.28
N LYS A 81 12.57 5.20 3.96
CA LYS A 81 13.42 4.09 3.50
C LYS A 81 12.72 2.75 3.47
N ASP A 82 11.76 2.55 4.34
CA ASP A 82 10.95 1.35 4.46
C ASP A 82 9.84 1.28 3.40
N HIS A 83 9.67 2.34 2.61
CA HIS A 83 8.80 2.41 1.43
C HIS A 83 9.59 2.52 0.13
N ALA A 84 10.61 3.38 0.11
CA ALA A 84 11.37 3.72 -1.09
C ALA A 84 12.65 2.91 -1.28
N GLY A 85 13.06 2.10 -0.31
CA GLY A 85 14.40 1.47 -0.28
C GLY A 85 14.70 0.56 -1.45
N GLY A 86 13.72 -0.21 -1.92
CA GLY A 86 13.88 -1.16 -3.02
C GLY A 86 13.76 -0.55 -4.42
N ILE A 87 13.32 0.71 -4.56
CA ILE A 87 12.90 1.27 -5.86
C ILE A 87 14.03 1.30 -6.92
N GLN A 88 15.27 1.62 -6.52
CA GLN A 88 16.41 1.63 -7.45
C GLN A 88 16.81 0.21 -7.88
N ALA A 89 16.67 -0.75 -6.99
CA ALA A 89 16.91 -2.16 -7.31
C ALA A 89 15.84 -2.68 -8.28
N LEU A 90 14.57 -2.28 -8.10
CA LEU A 90 13.51 -2.54 -9.08
C LEU A 90 13.82 -1.89 -10.43
N ALA A 91 14.23 -0.63 -10.45
CA ALA A 91 14.61 0.07 -11.68
C ALA A 91 15.79 -0.58 -12.40
N SER A 92 16.69 -1.26 -11.68
CA SER A 92 17.82 -2.03 -12.23
C SER A 92 17.44 -3.46 -12.64
N SER A 93 16.25 -3.93 -12.29
CA SER A 93 15.81 -5.30 -12.56
C SER A 93 15.33 -5.49 -14.01
N SER A 94 14.96 -6.73 -14.36
CA SER A 94 14.36 -7.05 -15.66
C SER A 94 12.83 -6.84 -15.70
N VAL A 95 12.21 -6.40 -14.62
CA VAL A 95 10.77 -6.10 -14.58
C VAL A 95 10.53 -4.81 -15.35
N ALA A 96 9.70 -4.85 -16.38
CA ALA A 96 9.26 -3.64 -17.08
C ALA A 96 8.30 -2.82 -16.21
N VAL A 97 8.38 -1.49 -16.27
CA VAL A 97 7.51 -0.56 -15.55
C VAL A 97 7.07 0.50 -16.56
N ASP A 98 5.77 0.71 -16.72
CA ASP A 98 5.25 1.68 -17.69
C ASP A 98 5.23 3.10 -17.15
N ALA A 99 5.05 3.27 -15.83
CA ALA A 99 5.02 4.59 -15.21
C ALA A 99 5.49 4.58 -13.76
N TRP A 100 6.13 5.68 -13.35
CA TRP A 100 6.59 5.91 -11.99
C TRP A 100 5.76 7.04 -11.38
N TYR A 101 5.12 6.77 -10.26
CA TYR A 101 4.26 7.72 -9.57
C TYR A 101 4.80 8.02 -8.17
N SER A 102 4.62 9.23 -7.70
CA SER A 102 4.88 9.58 -6.30
C SER A 102 4.07 10.79 -5.88
N SER A 103 4.02 11.02 -4.56
CA SER A 103 3.40 12.23 -4.00
C SER A 103 4.06 13.49 -4.57
N ARG A 104 3.23 14.48 -4.94
CA ARG A 104 3.77 15.81 -5.30
C ARG A 104 4.28 16.58 -4.08
N TYR A 105 3.95 16.13 -2.88
CA TYR A 105 4.39 16.71 -1.62
C TYR A 105 5.42 15.80 -0.95
N TYR A 106 6.56 16.34 -0.62
CA TYR A 106 7.65 15.66 0.08
C TYR A 106 8.54 16.71 0.75
N THR A 107 9.14 16.38 1.90
CA THR A 107 9.90 17.31 2.74
C THR A 107 11.36 16.92 2.90
N ASP A 108 11.65 15.64 3.01
CA ASP A 108 12.93 15.13 3.50
C ASP A 108 14.03 15.10 2.44
N VAL A 109 13.67 15.27 1.17
CA VAL A 109 14.61 15.18 0.05
C VAL A 109 14.42 16.32 -0.94
N LYS A 110 15.51 16.67 -1.66
CA LYS A 110 15.40 17.52 -2.86
C LYS A 110 14.91 16.67 -4.02
N GLU A 111 14.18 17.27 -4.96
CA GLU A 111 13.66 16.58 -6.15
C GLU A 111 14.75 15.78 -6.89
N SER A 112 15.93 16.34 -7.09
CA SER A 112 17.06 15.65 -7.75
C SER A 112 17.62 14.44 -6.98
N LYS A 113 17.17 14.21 -5.75
CA LYS A 113 17.50 13.07 -4.90
C LYS A 113 16.29 12.24 -4.52
N HIS A 114 15.12 12.63 -5.03
CA HIS A 114 13.88 11.92 -4.77
C HIS A 114 13.97 10.48 -5.31
N PRO A 115 13.68 9.44 -4.50
CA PRO A 115 13.89 8.04 -4.90
C PRO A 115 13.19 7.67 -6.21
N ALA A 116 11.94 8.10 -6.41
CA ALA A 116 11.19 7.84 -7.64
C ALA A 116 11.82 8.55 -8.86
N VAL A 117 12.32 9.80 -8.69
CA VAL A 117 13.01 10.53 -9.76
C VAL A 117 14.29 9.82 -10.19
N LEU A 118 15.07 9.34 -9.23
CA LEU A 118 16.28 8.58 -9.53
C LEU A 118 15.96 7.26 -10.25
N ALA A 119 14.93 6.54 -9.81
CA ALA A 119 14.52 5.28 -10.42
C ALA A 119 13.99 5.49 -11.85
N ALA A 120 13.10 6.46 -12.07
CA ALA A 120 12.58 6.80 -13.40
C ALA A 120 13.71 7.22 -14.35
N ALA A 121 14.64 8.07 -13.89
CA ALA A 121 15.79 8.51 -14.68
C ALA A 121 16.70 7.35 -15.11
N MET A 122 16.85 6.29 -14.30
CA MET A 122 17.60 5.08 -14.69
C MET A 122 16.98 4.37 -15.90
N ARG A 123 15.70 4.58 -16.16
CA ARG A 123 14.93 4.04 -17.28
C ARG A 123 14.76 5.03 -18.43
N GLY A 124 15.21 6.28 -18.27
CA GLY A 124 14.98 7.35 -19.22
C GLY A 124 13.54 7.89 -19.19
N GLU A 125 12.88 7.76 -18.07
CA GLU A 125 11.48 8.12 -17.83
C GLU A 125 11.39 9.25 -16.81
N GLU A 126 10.18 9.82 -16.66
CA GLU A 126 9.89 10.88 -15.70
C GLU A 126 8.83 10.40 -14.68
N VAL A 127 8.78 11.06 -13.52
CA VAL A 127 7.80 10.78 -12.48
C VAL A 127 6.50 11.53 -12.76
N VAL A 128 5.38 10.84 -12.62
CA VAL A 128 4.05 11.42 -12.58
C VAL A 128 3.70 11.77 -11.13
N TRP A 129 3.59 13.06 -10.85
CA TRP A 129 3.30 13.54 -9.50
C TRP A 129 1.82 13.48 -9.19
N LEU A 130 1.47 12.78 -8.09
CA LEU A 130 0.10 12.56 -7.64
C LEU A 130 -0.31 13.53 -6.55
N GLN A 131 -1.58 13.93 -6.58
CA GLN A 131 -2.25 14.73 -5.55
C GLN A 131 -3.70 14.28 -5.39
N ALA A 132 -4.34 14.67 -4.30
CA ALA A 132 -5.76 14.38 -4.08
C ALA A 132 -6.63 14.87 -5.25
N GLY A 133 -7.54 14.01 -5.70
CA GLY A 133 -8.42 14.23 -6.85
C GLY A 133 -7.94 13.58 -8.15
N ASP A 134 -6.68 13.17 -8.24
CA ASP A 134 -6.19 12.44 -9.41
C ASP A 134 -6.78 11.02 -9.48
N THR A 135 -6.77 10.46 -10.69
CA THR A 135 -7.15 9.06 -10.95
C THR A 135 -6.07 8.37 -11.75
N LEU A 136 -5.83 7.10 -11.45
CA LEU A 136 -4.89 6.28 -12.22
C LEU A 136 -5.66 5.33 -13.14
N PRO A 137 -5.12 5.03 -14.33
CA PRO A 137 -5.73 4.10 -15.26
C PRO A 137 -5.73 2.68 -14.68
N VAL A 138 -6.88 2.02 -14.70
CA VAL A 138 -7.04 0.62 -14.32
C VAL A 138 -8.00 -0.08 -15.30
N ALA A 139 -7.83 -1.38 -15.48
CA ALA A 139 -8.63 -2.15 -16.41
C ALA A 139 -10.08 -2.33 -15.93
N ASP A 140 -10.32 -2.27 -14.62
CA ASP A 140 -11.65 -2.39 -14.01
C ASP A 140 -11.79 -1.45 -12.81
N GLY A 141 -12.99 -0.88 -12.63
CA GLY A 141 -13.26 0.01 -11.50
C GLY A 141 -12.65 1.40 -11.63
N THR A 142 -12.33 1.98 -10.48
CA THR A 142 -11.76 3.34 -10.38
C THR A 142 -10.71 3.38 -9.29
N LEU A 143 -9.48 3.77 -9.62
CA LEU A 143 -8.38 4.00 -8.68
C LEU A 143 -8.17 5.50 -8.51
N ARG A 144 -8.54 6.02 -7.35
CA ARG A 144 -8.50 7.45 -7.02
C ARG A 144 -7.43 7.75 -5.98
N VAL A 145 -6.80 8.91 -6.12
CA VAL A 145 -5.92 9.50 -5.10
C VAL A 145 -6.77 10.34 -4.15
N LEU A 146 -6.85 9.96 -2.89
CA LEU A 146 -7.59 10.69 -1.86
C LEU A 146 -6.70 11.64 -1.04
N GLY A 147 -5.42 11.37 -0.98
CA GLY A 147 -4.43 12.16 -0.26
C GLY A 147 -3.05 12.09 -0.91
N PRO A 148 -2.13 12.96 -0.50
CA PRO A 148 -2.32 14.02 0.48
C PRO A 148 -3.11 15.20 -0.09
N VAL A 149 -3.97 15.82 0.73
CA VAL A 149 -4.81 16.97 0.34
C VAL A 149 -4.06 18.30 0.45
N ARG A 150 -2.98 18.31 1.22
CA ARG A 150 -2.06 19.43 1.40
C ARG A 150 -0.71 18.90 1.89
N MET A 151 0.34 19.70 1.67
CA MET A 151 1.68 19.42 2.18
C MET A 151 1.69 19.52 3.72
N ASP A 152 2.33 18.57 4.37
CA ASP A 152 2.79 18.69 5.74
C ASP A 152 4.30 18.95 5.73
N GLU A 153 4.72 20.13 6.21
CA GLU A 153 6.12 20.54 6.18
C GLU A 153 6.96 19.92 7.33
N GLU A 154 6.29 19.28 8.30
CA GLU A 154 6.93 18.75 9.50
C GLU A 154 7.05 17.23 9.49
N LYS A 155 6.15 16.53 8.77
CA LYS A 155 6.02 15.08 8.80
C LYS A 155 5.89 14.51 7.39
N GLU A 156 6.92 13.80 6.94
CA GLU A 156 6.93 13.18 5.61
C GLU A 156 5.81 12.13 5.48
N ASN A 157 5.53 11.37 6.52
CA ASN A 157 4.44 10.39 6.56
C ASN A 157 3.09 10.98 6.13
N ASN A 158 2.79 12.22 6.53
CA ASN A 158 1.55 12.91 6.18
C ASN A 158 1.48 13.35 4.71
N ASN A 159 2.58 13.23 3.97
CA ASN A 159 2.65 13.43 2.52
C ASN A 159 2.43 12.14 1.73
N SER A 160 2.07 11.05 2.38
CA SER A 160 1.77 9.75 1.76
C SER A 160 0.65 9.84 0.74
N VAL A 161 0.86 9.26 -0.43
CA VAL A 161 -0.22 9.01 -1.40
C VAL A 161 -1.23 8.03 -0.78
N VAL A 162 -2.47 8.47 -0.71
CA VAL A 162 -3.60 7.64 -0.25
C VAL A 162 -4.41 7.23 -1.47
N LEU A 163 -4.54 5.92 -1.68
CA LEU A 163 -5.23 5.34 -2.83
C LEU A 163 -6.52 4.64 -2.43
N ARG A 164 -7.60 4.92 -3.14
CA ARG A 164 -8.84 4.16 -3.03
C ARG A 164 -9.19 3.51 -4.36
N LEU A 165 -9.24 2.19 -4.35
CA LEU A 165 -9.79 1.41 -5.44
C LEU A 165 -11.24 1.05 -5.13
N ASP A 166 -12.13 1.29 -6.08
CA ASP A 166 -13.52 0.82 -6.05
C ASP A 166 -13.79 -0.03 -7.30
N THR A 167 -14.19 -1.29 -7.12
CA THR A 167 -14.58 -2.24 -8.18
C THR A 167 -15.90 -2.91 -7.83
N ALA A 168 -16.45 -3.69 -8.76
CA ALA A 168 -17.62 -4.51 -8.48
C ALA A 168 -17.37 -5.59 -7.41
N ALA A 169 -16.12 -6.03 -7.25
CA ALA A 169 -15.73 -7.05 -6.25
C ALA A 169 -15.59 -6.47 -4.84
N GLY A 170 -15.35 -5.17 -4.70
CA GLY A 170 -15.16 -4.50 -3.41
C GLY A 170 -14.30 -3.27 -3.53
N SER A 171 -13.86 -2.75 -2.38
CA SER A 171 -13.04 -1.57 -2.31
C SER A 171 -11.79 -1.79 -1.44
N ILE A 172 -10.67 -1.19 -1.86
CA ILE A 172 -9.38 -1.26 -1.18
C ILE A 172 -8.91 0.16 -0.89
N LEU A 173 -8.50 0.43 0.36
CA LEU A 173 -7.91 1.70 0.77
C LEU A 173 -6.47 1.45 1.22
N LEU A 174 -5.52 2.12 0.57
CA LEU A 174 -4.09 2.07 0.88
C LEU A 174 -3.68 3.45 1.38
N THR A 175 -3.14 3.55 2.58
CA THR A 175 -2.94 4.82 3.28
C THR A 175 -1.47 5.23 3.41
N GLY A 176 -0.54 4.39 2.93
CA GLY A 176 0.89 4.59 3.22
C GLY A 176 1.09 4.74 4.72
N ASP A 177 1.81 5.76 5.12
CA ASP A 177 2.07 6.06 6.53
C ASP A 177 1.34 7.31 7.03
N MET A 178 0.20 7.63 6.39
CA MET A 178 -0.66 8.72 6.80
C MET A 178 -0.99 8.66 8.30
N GLU A 179 -0.63 9.72 9.03
CA GLU A 179 -0.92 9.90 10.45
C GLU A 179 -2.27 10.61 10.67
N LYS A 180 -2.76 10.64 11.92
CA LYS A 180 -4.08 11.22 12.30
C LYS A 180 -4.33 12.63 11.76
N LYS A 181 -3.30 13.49 11.74
CA LYS A 181 -3.41 14.87 11.24
C LYS A 181 -3.79 14.90 9.75
N ALA A 182 -3.25 13.99 8.94
CA ALA A 182 -3.57 13.89 7.52
C ALA A 182 -4.90 13.14 7.30
N GLU A 183 -5.24 12.17 8.16
CA GLU A 183 -6.57 11.53 8.18
C GLU A 183 -7.68 12.58 8.38
N GLU A 184 -7.54 13.45 9.39
CA GLU A 184 -8.47 14.54 9.67
C GLU A 184 -8.58 15.50 8.47
N ALA A 185 -7.44 15.94 7.93
CA ALA A 185 -7.41 16.83 6.76
C ALA A 185 -8.09 16.21 5.53
N MET A 186 -7.94 14.91 5.32
CA MET A 186 -8.61 14.20 4.23
C MET A 186 -10.12 14.10 4.47
N MET A 187 -10.56 13.79 5.68
CA MET A 187 -11.98 13.70 6.04
C MET A 187 -12.70 15.06 5.96
N ASP A 188 -12.00 16.18 6.14
CA ASP A 188 -12.56 17.52 5.98
C ASP A 188 -13.01 17.82 4.53
N VAL A 189 -12.42 17.13 3.55
CA VAL A 189 -12.65 17.41 2.11
C VAL A 189 -13.19 16.21 1.34
N THR A 190 -13.18 15.02 1.94
CA THR A 190 -13.59 13.77 1.30
C THR A 190 -14.52 12.99 2.22
N GLU A 191 -15.72 12.69 1.74
CA GLU A 191 -16.62 11.77 2.43
C GLU A 191 -16.10 10.34 2.26
N LEU A 192 -15.71 9.73 3.38
CA LEU A 192 -15.26 8.35 3.42
C LEU A 192 -16.44 7.39 3.57
N SER A 193 -16.31 6.20 3.03
CA SER A 193 -17.30 5.13 3.13
C SER A 193 -16.60 3.80 3.45
N PRO A 194 -17.32 2.82 4.00
CA PRO A 194 -16.78 1.51 4.33
C PRO A 194 -16.00 0.87 3.17
N VAL A 195 -14.94 0.14 3.52
CA VAL A 195 -14.09 -0.54 2.56
C VAL A 195 -14.00 -2.04 2.86
N THR A 196 -13.74 -2.83 1.83
CA THR A 196 -13.49 -4.26 1.98
C THR A 196 -12.13 -4.49 2.63
N VAL A 197 -11.09 -3.83 2.12
CA VAL A 197 -9.71 -3.97 2.62
C VAL A 197 -9.13 -2.60 2.95
N LEU A 198 -8.52 -2.48 4.12
CA LEU A 198 -7.69 -1.35 4.54
C LEU A 198 -6.24 -1.83 4.72
N LYS A 199 -5.27 -1.22 4.02
CA LYS A 199 -3.89 -1.23 4.50
C LYS A 199 -3.80 -0.17 5.61
N VAL A 200 -3.52 -0.62 6.81
CA VAL A 200 -3.47 0.21 8.01
C VAL A 200 -2.28 1.18 7.93
N GLY A 201 -2.52 2.44 8.25
CA GLY A 201 -1.50 3.48 8.18
C GLY A 201 -0.34 3.26 9.15
N HIS A 202 0.85 3.67 8.74
CA HIS A 202 2.06 3.73 9.54
C HIS A 202 2.31 2.44 10.34
N HIS A 203 2.24 1.29 9.65
CA HIS A 203 2.45 -0.05 10.23
C HIS A 203 1.61 -0.39 11.47
N GLY A 204 0.54 0.39 11.71
CA GLY A 204 -0.30 0.28 12.90
C GLY A 204 0.26 1.02 14.11
N GLU A 205 1.12 2.01 13.92
CA GLU A 205 1.65 2.83 15.02
C GLU A 205 0.57 3.68 15.70
N ASN A 206 0.90 4.16 16.90
CA ASN A 206 -0.07 4.84 17.78
C ASN A 206 -0.51 6.21 17.25
N ASP A 207 0.23 6.84 16.36
CA ASP A 207 -0.06 8.14 15.77
C ASP A 207 -0.93 8.09 14.51
N ALA A 208 -1.21 6.89 13.97
CA ALA A 208 -2.08 6.65 12.84
C ALA A 208 -3.38 5.92 13.23
N THR A 209 -4.27 5.72 12.29
CA THR A 209 -5.54 4.99 12.42
C THR A 209 -6.37 5.53 13.59
N GLY A 210 -6.79 6.80 13.47
CA GLY A 210 -7.64 7.48 14.43
C GLY A 210 -9.06 6.89 14.47
N GLU A 211 -9.76 7.03 15.59
CA GLU A 211 -11.10 6.45 15.81
C GLU A 211 -12.12 6.95 14.76
N ALA A 212 -12.12 8.26 14.46
CA ALA A 212 -13.01 8.85 13.47
C ALA A 212 -12.77 8.27 12.07
N PHE A 213 -11.50 8.18 11.66
CA PHE A 213 -11.10 7.60 10.39
C PHE A 213 -11.48 6.12 10.30
N ALA A 214 -11.06 5.31 11.29
CA ALA A 214 -11.35 3.88 11.31
C ALA A 214 -12.86 3.59 11.31
N THR A 215 -13.66 4.39 12.03
CA THR A 215 -15.12 4.28 12.05
C THR A 215 -15.75 4.62 10.70
N ALA A 216 -15.23 5.63 9.98
CA ALA A 216 -15.73 6.03 8.68
C ALA A 216 -15.42 4.96 7.60
N VAL A 217 -14.18 4.43 7.59
CA VAL A 217 -13.76 3.43 6.59
C VAL A 217 -14.19 2.01 6.96
N ARG A 218 -14.41 1.72 8.22
CA ARG A 218 -14.96 0.47 8.79
C ARG A 218 -14.61 -0.77 7.97
N PRO A 219 -13.33 -1.15 7.91
CA PRO A 219 -12.84 -2.20 7.02
C PRO A 219 -13.39 -3.57 7.43
N GLN A 220 -13.61 -4.45 6.43
CA GLN A 220 -13.87 -5.86 6.69
C GLN A 220 -12.57 -6.61 7.01
N VAL A 221 -11.49 -6.28 6.29
CA VAL A 221 -10.14 -6.80 6.51
C VAL A 221 -9.17 -5.62 6.68
N ALA A 222 -8.36 -5.68 7.73
CA ALA A 222 -7.28 -4.72 7.99
C ALA A 222 -5.93 -5.43 7.83
N VAL A 223 -5.14 -4.99 6.87
CA VAL A 223 -3.78 -5.50 6.62
C VAL A 223 -2.78 -4.59 7.29
N ILE A 224 -1.89 -5.14 8.08
CA ILE A 224 -0.82 -4.43 8.76
C ILE A 224 0.52 -5.01 8.34
N SER A 225 1.31 -4.22 7.63
CA SER A 225 2.72 -4.56 7.34
C SER A 225 3.55 -4.20 8.56
N THR A 226 4.04 -5.19 9.28
CA THR A 226 4.71 -4.96 10.56
C THR A 226 5.67 -6.08 10.91
N SER A 227 6.57 -5.81 11.85
CA SER A 227 7.50 -6.75 12.44
C SER A 227 7.81 -6.33 13.88
N THR A 228 7.25 -7.03 14.85
CA THR A 228 7.56 -6.83 16.28
C THR A 228 8.99 -7.20 16.64
N ALA A 229 9.71 -7.90 15.77
CA ALA A 229 11.13 -8.17 15.93
C ALA A 229 11.99 -6.95 15.58
N GLU A 230 11.48 -6.03 14.74
CA GLU A 230 12.14 -4.78 14.36
C GLU A 230 11.70 -3.63 15.26
N GLU A 231 10.41 -3.61 15.64
CA GLU A 231 9.84 -2.62 16.56
C GLU A 231 8.77 -3.25 17.45
N GLU A 232 9.10 -3.40 18.76
CA GLU A 232 8.32 -4.19 19.72
C GLU A 232 6.87 -3.67 19.92
N ASP A 233 6.70 -2.34 19.86
CA ASP A 233 5.40 -1.69 20.12
C ASP A 233 4.50 -1.55 18.87
N THR A 234 4.88 -2.16 17.74
CA THR A 234 4.13 -2.09 16.49
C THR A 234 3.61 -3.46 16.06
N PRO A 235 2.31 -3.63 15.78
CA PRO A 235 1.24 -2.62 15.82
C PRO A 235 0.82 -2.27 17.26
N ALA A 236 0.47 -1.01 17.47
CA ALA A 236 0.05 -0.52 18.78
C ALA A 236 -1.24 -1.21 19.27
N PRO A 237 -1.32 -1.63 20.55
CA PRO A 237 -2.50 -2.29 21.08
C PRO A 237 -3.81 -1.52 20.83
N ARG A 238 -3.78 -0.20 20.96
CA ARG A 238 -4.92 0.67 20.67
C ARG A 238 -5.47 0.48 19.24
N VAL A 239 -4.58 0.32 18.25
CA VAL A 239 -4.99 0.15 16.85
C VAL A 239 -5.66 -1.21 16.66
N LEU A 240 -5.07 -2.26 17.25
CA LEU A 240 -5.65 -3.61 17.21
C LEU A 240 -7.03 -3.64 17.86
N GLU A 241 -7.16 -3.13 19.09
CA GLU A 241 -8.42 -3.06 19.85
C GLU A 241 -9.50 -2.27 19.08
N LEU A 242 -9.14 -1.13 18.48
CA LEU A 242 -10.06 -0.33 17.68
C LEU A 242 -10.56 -1.12 16.46
N LEU A 243 -9.68 -1.71 15.68
CA LEU A 243 -10.06 -2.47 14.48
C LEU A 243 -10.90 -3.71 14.83
N GLU A 244 -10.56 -4.43 15.90
CA GLU A 244 -11.34 -5.55 16.43
C GLU A 244 -12.74 -5.10 16.88
N SER A 245 -12.84 -3.96 17.57
CA SER A 245 -14.13 -3.42 18.02
C SER A 245 -15.07 -3.06 16.87
N LEU A 246 -14.51 -2.68 15.72
CA LEU A 246 -15.24 -2.41 14.48
C LEU A 246 -15.60 -3.69 13.70
N GLY A 247 -15.11 -4.85 14.16
CA GLY A 247 -15.37 -6.15 13.57
C GLY A 247 -14.47 -6.48 12.37
N ALA A 248 -13.35 -5.79 12.22
CA ALA A 248 -12.38 -6.08 11.17
C ALA A 248 -11.63 -7.37 11.45
N GLN A 249 -11.35 -8.13 10.40
CA GLN A 249 -10.37 -9.19 10.48
C GLN A 249 -8.98 -8.58 10.30
N ILE A 250 -8.08 -8.81 11.26
CA ILE A 250 -6.72 -8.30 11.23
C ILE A 250 -5.78 -9.34 10.61
N VAL A 251 -5.00 -8.91 9.63
CA VAL A 251 -3.95 -9.69 8.98
C VAL A 251 -2.63 -8.96 9.15
N GLN A 252 -1.69 -9.52 9.88
CA GLN A 252 -0.34 -8.98 10.06
C GLN A 252 0.64 -9.73 9.16
N THR A 253 1.45 -9.02 8.37
CA THR A 253 2.38 -9.65 7.42
C THR A 253 3.43 -10.50 8.10
N GLN A 254 3.86 -10.14 9.32
CA GLN A 254 4.84 -10.90 10.10
C GLN A 254 4.42 -12.34 10.42
N HIS A 255 3.15 -12.65 10.36
CA HIS A 255 2.62 -14.00 10.62
C HIS A 255 2.45 -14.83 9.34
N VAL A 256 2.94 -14.32 8.21
CA VAL A 256 2.79 -14.96 6.89
C VAL A 256 4.16 -15.20 6.27
N ASP A 257 4.38 -16.41 5.78
CA ASP A 257 5.58 -16.73 5.00
C ASP A 257 5.45 -16.16 3.57
N GLY A 258 6.28 -15.16 3.26
CA GLY A 258 6.40 -14.56 1.94
C GLY A 258 5.36 -13.48 1.65
N ALA A 259 4.11 -13.79 1.39
CA ALA A 259 3.08 -12.80 1.07
C ALA A 259 1.67 -13.27 1.42
N VAL A 260 0.78 -12.34 1.73
CA VAL A 260 -0.65 -12.60 1.89
C VAL A 260 -1.42 -11.98 0.72
N ARG A 261 -2.41 -12.73 0.21
CA ARG A 261 -3.33 -12.29 -0.84
C ARG A 261 -4.73 -12.16 -0.25
N ILE A 262 -5.39 -11.04 -0.52
CA ILE A 262 -6.72 -10.68 -0.05
C ILE A 262 -7.56 -10.22 -1.23
#